data_ac404a53d971b1556ee642348a29034e
#
_entry.id   ac404a53d971b1556ee642348a29034e
#
_cell.length_a   1.000
_cell.length_b   1.000
_cell.length_c   1.000
_cell.angle_alpha   90.00
_cell.angle_beta   90.00
_cell.angle_gamma   90.00
#
_symmetry.space_group_name_H-M   'P 1'
#
loop_
_entity.id
_entity.type
_entity.pdbx_description
1 polymer ?
#
loop_
_entity_poly.entity_id
_entity_poly.type
_entity_poly.pdbx_seq_one_letter_code
_entity_poly.pdbx_strand_id
1 'polypeptide(L)'
;MALKPDTYVVSKSYAIKRIFFPIKVVQVRMITIKKGLDLPIAGAPSQVINDGKTIKKVALLGEEYVGMRPTMHVRVGDEVKKAQVLFEDKKNPGVKFTAPAAGKVIEINRGAKRVLQSVVIEVAGEEQVTFDKFEADKLAGLDRQVIKTQLVDSGLWTALRTRPFSKVPAIESSTKAIFVTAMDTNPLAAQPELIINEQQEAFVAGLDILSALTEGKVYVCKSGVTLPSSTQKNVEEHVFDGPHPAGLAGTHMHFLYPVNAENVAWSINYQDVIAFGKLFLTGELYTTRVVSLAGPVVNNPRLVRTIVGAALEDMTDNELMPGEVRVISGSVLSGTQASGPHAYLGRYHQQVSVLREGRDKELFGWAMPGKNKFSVTRSFLGHIFKGQLFNMTTSTNGSDRSMVPIGNYERVVPLDMEPTLLLRDLCAGDTDSAQALGALELDEEDLALCTFVCPGKYEYGLLLRECLDTIEKEG
;
A
#
# COMPACT_ATOMS: atom_id res chain seq x y z
N MET A 1 -5.96 6.28 78.77
CA MET A 1 -7.31 5.88 79.01
C MET A 1 -7.82 5.21 77.68
N ALA A 2 -7.57 4.02 77.53
CA ALA A 2 -8.31 2.78 77.50
C ALA A 2 -9.72 2.92 76.88
N LEU A 3 -9.93 2.24 75.76
CA LEU A 3 -10.88 1.13 75.62
C LEU A 3 -10.90 0.61 74.17
N LYS A 4 -10.54 -0.66 74.02
CA LYS A 4 -10.98 -1.65 73.01
C LYS A 4 -12.42 -2.08 73.37
N PRO A 5 -13.09 -3.01 72.63
CA PRO A 5 -12.76 -3.82 71.45
C PRO A 5 -13.96 -4.17 70.52
N ASP A 6 -13.63 -4.87 69.46
CA ASP A 6 -14.26 -6.05 68.82
C ASP A 6 -15.72 -6.02 68.27
N THR A 7 -15.81 -6.27 66.97
CA THR A 7 -16.72 -7.29 66.51
C THR A 7 -16.29 -7.90 65.16
N TYR A 8 -16.00 -9.18 65.16
CA TYR A 8 -15.73 -10.00 63.96
C TYR A 8 -17.03 -10.25 63.17
N VAL A 9 -16.97 -10.00 61.86
CA VAL A 9 -17.94 -10.60 60.92
C VAL A 9 -17.18 -11.50 59.95
N VAL A 10 -17.41 -12.80 60.08
CA VAL A 10 -16.90 -13.82 59.20
C VAL A 10 -17.70 -13.78 57.91
N SER A 11 -17.11 -13.40 56.78
CA SER A 11 -17.68 -13.63 55.46
C SER A 11 -16.90 -14.75 54.76
N LYS A 12 -17.63 -15.78 54.37
CA LYS A 12 -17.13 -16.96 53.62
C LYS A 12 -16.50 -16.48 52.30
N SER A 13 -15.18 -16.64 52.16
CA SER A 13 -14.50 -16.46 50.88
C SER A 13 -14.73 -17.67 50.00
N TYR A 14 -15.44 -17.49 48.90
CA TYR A 14 -15.43 -18.43 47.78
C TYR A 14 -14.09 -18.28 47.05
N ALA A 15 -13.25 -19.30 47.13
CA ALA A 15 -12.01 -19.39 46.37
C ALA A 15 -12.32 -19.66 44.90
N ILE A 16 -12.31 -18.61 44.08
CA ILE A 16 -12.29 -18.78 42.63
C ILE A 16 -10.87 -19.21 42.25
N LYS A 17 -10.70 -20.46 41.84
CA LYS A 17 -9.48 -20.93 41.18
C LYS A 17 -9.30 -20.16 39.91
N ARG A 18 -8.45 -19.13 39.93
CA ARG A 18 -7.92 -18.54 38.72
C ARG A 18 -7.05 -19.57 38.03
N ILE A 19 -7.54 -20.10 36.93
CA ILE A 19 -6.74 -20.88 35.98
C ILE A 19 -5.79 -19.89 35.32
N PHE A 20 -4.55 -19.83 35.78
CA PHE A 20 -3.48 -19.15 35.09
C PHE A 20 -3.14 -20.02 33.86
N PHE A 21 -3.63 -19.63 32.70
CA PHE A 21 -2.98 -20.03 31.43
C PHE A 21 -1.64 -19.34 31.38
N PRO A 22 -0.52 -20.05 31.17
CA PRO A 22 0.74 -19.40 30.94
C PRO A 22 0.62 -18.62 29.61
N ILE A 23 0.53 -17.32 29.71
CA ILE A 23 0.73 -16.45 28.55
C ILE A 23 2.17 -16.68 28.13
N LYS A 24 2.39 -17.45 27.07
CA LYS A 24 3.67 -17.47 26.37
C LYS A 24 3.87 -16.04 25.88
N VAL A 25 4.69 -15.29 26.59
CA VAL A 25 5.25 -14.02 26.09
C VAL A 25 6.14 -14.44 24.92
N VAL A 26 5.58 -14.46 23.72
CA VAL A 26 6.37 -14.51 22.50
C VAL A 26 7.12 -13.20 22.50
N GLN A 27 8.43 -13.26 22.67
CA GLN A 27 9.29 -12.09 22.61
C GLN A 27 9.31 -11.64 21.14
N VAL A 28 8.35 -10.78 20.76
CA VAL A 28 8.28 -10.19 19.41
C VAL A 28 9.50 -9.28 19.28
N ARG A 29 10.45 -9.66 18.45
CA ARG A 29 11.65 -8.86 18.20
C ARG A 29 11.24 -7.60 17.43
N MET A 30 11.41 -6.44 18.04
CA MET A 30 11.22 -5.15 17.39
C MET A 30 12.42 -4.84 16.49
N ILE A 31 12.16 -4.52 15.24
CA ILE A 31 13.14 -4.07 14.25
C ILE A 31 13.01 -2.55 14.15
N THR A 32 14.04 -1.84 14.59
CA THR A 32 14.05 -0.37 14.58
C THR A 32 14.81 0.15 13.36
N ILE A 33 14.09 0.82 12.48
CA ILE A 33 14.63 1.51 11.31
C ILE A 33 15.13 2.89 11.72
N LYS A 34 16.41 3.16 11.47
CA LYS A 34 17.07 4.42 11.88
C LYS A 34 17.21 5.43 10.75
N LYS A 35 17.34 4.94 9.52
CA LYS A 35 17.45 5.77 8.31
C LYS A 35 16.07 5.94 7.68
N GLY A 36 15.80 7.11 7.16
CA GLY A 36 14.50 7.43 6.56
C GLY A 36 14.17 8.90 6.70
N LEU A 37 12.95 9.27 6.34
CA LEU A 37 12.47 10.64 6.44
C LEU A 37 10.94 10.68 6.56
N ASP A 38 10.44 11.17 7.68
CA ASP A 38 9.03 11.56 7.78
C ASP A 38 8.87 12.98 7.22
N LEU A 39 8.09 13.11 6.17
CA LEU A 39 7.84 14.42 5.56
C LEU A 39 6.97 15.27 6.49
N PRO A 40 7.41 16.46 6.89
CA PRO A 40 6.61 17.37 7.73
C PRO A 40 5.57 18.12 6.88
N ILE A 41 4.67 17.37 6.24
CA ILE A 41 3.61 17.90 5.38
C ILE A 41 2.35 18.20 6.20
N ALA A 42 1.71 19.33 5.93
CA ALA A 42 0.45 19.72 6.54
C ALA A 42 -0.74 18.95 5.94
N GLY A 43 -1.87 18.94 6.65
CA GLY A 43 -3.10 18.32 6.17
C GLY A 43 -3.17 16.82 6.45
N ALA A 44 -2.58 16.36 7.57
CA ALA A 44 -2.72 14.98 8.04
C ALA A 44 -4.21 14.66 8.32
N PRO A 45 -4.67 13.43 8.01
CA PRO A 45 -6.06 13.06 8.19
C PRO A 45 -6.41 12.87 9.65
N SER A 46 -7.60 13.31 10.04
CA SER A 46 -8.25 12.81 11.26
C SER A 46 -8.39 11.29 11.13
N GLN A 47 -7.93 10.57 12.13
CA GLN A 47 -7.96 9.10 12.17
C GLN A 47 -9.35 8.58 12.59
N VAL A 48 -10.39 9.10 11.93
CA VAL A 48 -11.79 8.71 12.10
C VAL A 48 -12.36 8.33 10.75
N ILE A 49 -12.92 7.12 10.66
CA ILE A 49 -13.50 6.61 9.43
C ILE A 49 -14.89 7.23 9.25
N ASN A 50 -15.07 7.92 8.14
CA ASN A 50 -16.34 8.50 7.72
C ASN A 50 -16.83 7.80 6.45
N ASP A 51 -18.14 7.77 6.26
CA ASP A 51 -18.70 7.35 4.98
C ASP A 51 -18.33 8.39 3.90
N GLY A 52 -17.86 7.87 2.77
CA GLY A 52 -17.51 8.68 1.62
C GLY A 52 -18.74 9.08 0.80
N LYS A 53 -18.48 9.84 -0.26
CA LYS A 53 -19.53 10.21 -1.22
C LYS A 53 -19.92 9.02 -2.09
N THR A 54 -21.11 9.10 -2.68
CA THR A 54 -21.57 8.12 -3.67
C THR A 54 -20.66 8.17 -4.89
N ILE A 55 -20.08 7.03 -5.22
CA ILE A 55 -19.22 6.85 -6.39
C ILE A 55 -20.08 6.51 -7.60
N LYS A 56 -19.99 7.33 -8.63
CA LYS A 56 -20.75 7.17 -9.89
C LYS A 56 -20.00 6.36 -10.92
N LYS A 57 -18.67 6.42 -10.88
CA LYS A 57 -17.80 5.72 -11.83
C LYS A 57 -16.67 5.00 -11.10
N VAL A 58 -16.32 3.84 -11.61
CA VAL A 58 -15.13 3.08 -11.17
C VAL A 58 -14.31 2.67 -12.38
N ALA A 59 -13.01 2.47 -12.18
CA ALA A 59 -12.16 1.95 -13.23
C ALA A 59 -11.14 0.93 -12.72
N LEU A 60 -10.73 0.03 -13.62
CA LEU A 60 -9.50 -0.74 -13.50
C LEU A 60 -8.43 -0.07 -14.35
N LEU A 61 -7.30 0.26 -13.70
CA LEU A 61 -6.14 0.87 -14.34
C LEU A 61 -5.19 -0.22 -14.81
N GLY A 62 -4.93 -0.28 -16.12
CA GLY A 62 -4.13 -1.37 -16.70
C GLY A 62 -2.64 -1.27 -16.41
N GLU A 63 -2.10 -0.06 -16.32
CA GLU A 63 -0.67 0.20 -16.15
C GLU A 63 -0.15 -0.12 -14.74
N GLU A 64 -1.06 -0.30 -13.75
CA GLU A 64 -0.69 -0.72 -12.40
C GLU A 64 -0.27 -2.20 -12.31
N TYR A 65 -0.59 -2.99 -13.33
CA TYR A 65 -0.23 -4.40 -13.41
C TYR A 65 0.97 -4.58 -14.32
N VAL A 66 2.16 -4.62 -13.73
CA VAL A 66 3.44 -4.65 -14.43
C VAL A 66 3.49 -5.78 -15.46
N GLY A 67 3.74 -5.43 -16.73
CA GLY A 67 3.88 -6.38 -17.84
C GLY A 67 2.58 -6.97 -18.38
N MET A 68 1.43 -6.67 -17.77
CA MET A 68 0.11 -7.19 -18.17
C MET A 68 -0.24 -6.80 -19.60
N ARG A 69 -0.82 -7.75 -20.35
CA ARG A 69 -1.40 -7.54 -21.67
C ARG A 69 -2.81 -8.08 -21.73
N PRO A 70 -3.85 -7.22 -21.84
CA PRO A 70 -5.23 -7.68 -21.70
C PRO A 70 -5.75 -8.41 -22.94
N THR A 71 -6.43 -9.51 -22.70
CA THR A 71 -7.42 -10.11 -23.60
C THR A 71 -8.80 -9.68 -23.11
N MET A 72 -9.43 -8.74 -23.82
CA MET A 72 -10.70 -8.15 -23.39
C MET A 72 -11.87 -9.12 -23.62
N HIS A 73 -12.73 -9.24 -22.60
CA HIS A 73 -13.99 -10.00 -22.66
C HIS A 73 -15.21 -9.08 -22.72
N VAL A 74 -15.03 -7.77 -22.61
CA VAL A 74 -16.10 -6.76 -22.65
C VAL A 74 -15.81 -5.68 -23.68
N ARG A 75 -16.86 -4.99 -24.08
CA ARG A 75 -16.84 -3.84 -25.01
C ARG A 75 -17.53 -2.64 -24.36
N VAL A 76 -17.27 -1.46 -24.88
CA VAL A 76 -18.03 -0.26 -24.51
C VAL A 76 -19.51 -0.48 -24.83
N GLY A 77 -20.37 -0.22 -23.85
CA GLY A 77 -21.80 -0.43 -23.91
C GLY A 77 -22.30 -1.69 -23.20
N ASP A 78 -21.42 -2.66 -22.87
CA ASP A 78 -21.81 -3.88 -22.17
C ASP A 78 -22.21 -3.59 -20.71
N GLU A 79 -23.26 -4.25 -20.24
CA GLU A 79 -23.61 -4.30 -18.82
C GLU A 79 -22.83 -5.42 -18.13
N VAL A 80 -22.30 -5.12 -16.95
CA VAL A 80 -21.48 -6.04 -16.17
C VAL A 80 -21.97 -6.14 -14.73
N LYS A 81 -21.85 -7.33 -14.17
CA LYS A 81 -22.09 -7.57 -12.74
C LYS A 81 -20.80 -7.32 -11.95
N LYS A 82 -20.91 -6.99 -10.67
CA LYS A 82 -19.76 -6.99 -9.77
C LYS A 82 -19.11 -8.38 -9.76
N ALA A 83 -17.79 -8.45 -9.77
CA ALA A 83 -16.97 -9.65 -9.91
C ALA A 83 -17.06 -10.37 -11.28
N GLN A 84 -17.74 -9.83 -12.28
CA GLN A 84 -17.68 -10.35 -13.64
C GLN A 84 -16.32 -10.05 -14.28
N VAL A 85 -15.76 -11.02 -15.01
CA VAL A 85 -14.46 -10.88 -15.70
C VAL A 85 -14.56 -9.84 -16.82
N LEU A 86 -13.68 -8.85 -16.78
CA LEU A 86 -13.55 -7.80 -17.79
C LEU A 86 -12.48 -8.14 -18.83
N PHE A 87 -11.36 -8.67 -18.37
CA PHE A 87 -10.25 -9.12 -19.21
C PHE A 87 -9.37 -10.12 -18.46
N GLU A 88 -8.52 -10.81 -19.21
CA GLU A 88 -7.51 -11.73 -18.70
C GLU A 88 -6.12 -11.29 -19.17
N ASP A 89 -5.07 -11.65 -18.42
CA ASP A 89 -3.70 -11.37 -18.83
C ASP A 89 -3.20 -12.42 -19.83
N LYS A 90 -2.91 -11.98 -21.05
CA LYS A 90 -2.32 -12.84 -22.09
C LYS A 90 -0.90 -13.31 -21.75
N LYS A 91 -0.16 -12.54 -20.90
CA LYS A 91 1.22 -12.86 -20.50
C LYS A 91 1.28 -13.75 -19.28
N ASN A 92 0.24 -13.71 -18.45
CA ASN A 92 0.07 -14.55 -17.28
C ASN A 92 -1.29 -15.30 -17.41
N PRO A 93 -1.34 -16.39 -18.21
CA PRO A 93 -2.59 -17.03 -18.59
C PRO A 93 -3.43 -17.47 -17.40
N GLY A 94 -4.73 -17.18 -17.46
CA GLY A 94 -5.71 -17.51 -16.45
C GLY A 94 -5.91 -16.46 -15.37
N VAL A 95 -5.00 -15.47 -15.24
CA VAL A 95 -5.21 -14.36 -14.29
C VAL A 95 -6.33 -13.45 -14.78
N LYS A 96 -7.39 -13.35 -13.99
CA LYS A 96 -8.63 -12.62 -14.29
C LYS A 96 -8.68 -11.27 -13.59
N PHE A 97 -9.23 -10.30 -14.30
CA PHE A 97 -9.48 -8.95 -13.80
C PHE A 97 -10.99 -8.70 -13.85
N THR A 98 -11.60 -8.46 -12.70
CA THR A 98 -13.04 -8.45 -12.53
C THR A 98 -13.58 -7.05 -12.21
N ALA A 99 -14.85 -6.81 -12.53
CA ALA A 99 -15.53 -5.56 -12.26
C ALA A 99 -15.65 -5.28 -10.75
N PRO A 100 -15.20 -4.12 -10.25
CA PRO A 100 -15.33 -3.78 -8.83
C PRO A 100 -16.75 -3.39 -8.42
N ALA A 101 -17.62 -3.06 -9.39
CA ALA A 101 -19.03 -2.76 -9.18
C ALA A 101 -19.86 -3.23 -10.37
N ALA A 102 -21.16 -3.39 -10.16
CA ALA A 102 -22.12 -3.58 -11.25
C ALA A 102 -22.32 -2.28 -12.01
N GLY A 103 -22.63 -2.36 -13.31
CA GLY A 103 -22.89 -1.18 -14.11
C GLY A 103 -22.61 -1.39 -15.59
N LYS A 104 -22.42 -0.29 -16.29
CA LYS A 104 -22.20 -0.25 -17.74
C LYS A 104 -20.78 0.16 -18.06
N VAL A 105 -20.09 -0.58 -18.91
CA VAL A 105 -18.77 -0.19 -19.44
C VAL A 105 -18.96 1.00 -20.37
N ILE A 106 -18.43 2.18 -19.96
CA ILE A 106 -18.59 3.42 -20.73
C ILE A 106 -17.35 3.80 -21.53
N GLU A 107 -16.15 3.37 -21.07
CA GLU A 107 -14.88 3.66 -21.74
C GLU A 107 -13.91 2.50 -21.63
N ILE A 108 -13.10 2.31 -22.67
CA ILE A 108 -11.91 1.46 -22.67
C ILE A 108 -10.77 2.29 -23.24
N ASN A 109 -9.98 2.89 -22.37
CA ASN A 109 -8.94 3.84 -22.72
C ASN A 109 -7.62 3.11 -23.03
N ARG A 110 -6.96 3.51 -24.12
CA ARG A 110 -5.70 2.93 -24.57
C ARG A 110 -4.71 4.03 -24.91
N GLY A 111 -3.50 3.89 -24.38
CA GLY A 111 -2.38 4.79 -24.64
C GLY A 111 -1.54 4.39 -25.86
N ALA A 112 -0.32 4.86 -25.88
CA ALA A 112 0.66 4.55 -26.90
C ALA A 112 0.84 3.02 -27.05
N LYS A 113 1.10 2.54 -28.26
CA LYS A 113 1.24 1.10 -28.57
C LYS A 113 0.04 0.26 -28.10
N ARG A 114 -1.14 0.88 -27.94
CA ARG A 114 -2.39 0.25 -27.49
C ARG A 114 -2.32 -0.35 -26.06
N VAL A 115 -1.44 0.16 -25.19
CA VAL A 115 -1.40 -0.20 -23.78
C VAL A 115 -2.75 0.16 -23.14
N LEU A 116 -3.33 -0.76 -22.36
CA LEU A 116 -4.56 -0.50 -21.62
C LEU A 116 -4.28 0.52 -20.51
N GLN A 117 -4.97 1.65 -20.54
CA GLN A 117 -4.90 2.67 -19.49
C GLN A 117 -6.00 2.44 -18.46
N SER A 118 -7.26 2.37 -18.91
CA SER A 118 -8.38 2.10 -17.98
C SER A 118 -9.57 1.44 -18.69
N VAL A 119 -10.34 0.67 -17.92
CA VAL A 119 -11.69 0.21 -18.24
C VAL A 119 -12.63 0.88 -17.26
N VAL A 120 -13.49 1.76 -17.74
CA VAL A 120 -14.38 2.60 -16.90
C VAL A 120 -15.79 2.03 -16.92
N ILE A 121 -16.37 1.88 -15.73
CA ILE A 121 -17.74 1.40 -15.50
C ILE A 121 -18.53 2.53 -14.83
N GLU A 122 -19.65 2.88 -15.42
CA GLU A 122 -20.67 3.71 -14.77
C GLU A 122 -21.47 2.82 -13.83
N VAL A 123 -21.42 3.12 -12.53
CA VAL A 123 -21.99 2.27 -11.48
C VAL A 123 -23.51 2.30 -11.55
N ALA A 124 -24.13 1.15 -11.72
CA ALA A 124 -25.59 0.98 -11.75
C ALA A 124 -25.97 -0.44 -11.31
N GLY A 125 -26.97 -0.53 -10.44
CA GLY A 125 -27.44 -1.83 -9.92
C GLY A 125 -26.54 -2.44 -8.85
N GLU A 126 -26.93 -3.62 -8.37
CA GLU A 126 -26.24 -4.35 -7.29
C GLU A 126 -25.96 -5.81 -7.66
N GLU A 127 -26.15 -6.15 -8.92
CA GLU A 127 -25.95 -7.52 -9.37
C GLU A 127 -24.49 -7.94 -9.22
N GLN A 128 -24.27 -9.17 -8.72
CA GLN A 128 -22.93 -9.69 -8.51
C GLN A 128 -22.81 -11.18 -8.84
N VAL A 129 -21.59 -11.58 -9.13
CA VAL A 129 -21.20 -12.99 -9.18
C VAL A 129 -20.92 -13.44 -7.75
N THR A 130 -21.43 -14.61 -7.37
CA THR A 130 -21.22 -15.19 -6.04
C THR A 130 -20.29 -16.39 -6.12
N PHE A 131 -19.60 -16.66 -5.01
CA PHE A 131 -18.60 -17.70 -4.87
C PHE A 131 -18.96 -18.63 -3.70
N ASP A 132 -18.18 -19.68 -3.50
CA ASP A 132 -18.38 -20.61 -2.41
C ASP A 132 -18.11 -19.95 -1.06
N LYS A 133 -18.92 -20.35 -0.04
CA LYS A 133 -18.79 -19.89 1.35
C LYS A 133 -18.21 -20.99 2.20
N PHE A 134 -17.41 -20.59 3.18
CA PHE A 134 -16.79 -21.51 4.11
C PHE A 134 -16.96 -21.01 5.55
N GLU A 135 -17.07 -21.94 6.48
CA GLU A 135 -17.04 -21.64 7.91
C GLU A 135 -15.63 -21.23 8.34
N ALA A 136 -15.51 -20.29 9.26
CA ALA A 136 -14.23 -19.72 9.68
C ALA A 136 -13.23 -20.79 10.19
N ASP A 137 -13.70 -21.79 10.89
CA ASP A 137 -12.89 -22.88 11.44
C ASP A 137 -12.33 -23.85 10.38
N LYS A 138 -12.86 -23.82 9.16
CA LYS A 138 -12.44 -24.67 8.03
C LYS A 138 -11.41 -24.00 7.12
N LEU A 139 -11.25 -22.69 7.19
CA LEU A 139 -10.44 -21.91 6.23
C LEU A 139 -8.99 -22.36 6.16
N ALA A 140 -8.34 -22.56 7.30
CA ALA A 140 -6.95 -22.97 7.35
C ALA A 140 -6.68 -24.39 6.83
N GLY A 141 -7.73 -25.21 6.72
CA GLY A 141 -7.69 -26.58 6.21
C GLY A 141 -8.13 -26.73 4.77
N LEU A 142 -8.44 -25.64 4.08
CA LEU A 142 -8.85 -25.68 2.67
C LEU A 142 -7.71 -26.16 1.77
N ASP A 143 -8.09 -26.90 0.74
CA ASP A 143 -7.15 -27.27 -0.33
C ASP A 143 -6.64 -26.01 -1.05
N ARG A 144 -5.33 -25.94 -1.27
CA ARG A 144 -4.67 -24.80 -1.93
C ARG A 144 -5.27 -24.51 -3.32
N GLN A 145 -5.69 -25.56 -4.04
CA GLN A 145 -6.26 -25.38 -5.37
C GLN A 145 -7.64 -24.74 -5.32
N VAL A 146 -8.45 -25.07 -4.30
CA VAL A 146 -9.75 -24.41 -4.05
C VAL A 146 -9.52 -22.91 -3.77
N ILE A 147 -8.54 -22.59 -2.92
CA ILE A 147 -8.19 -21.21 -2.60
C ILE A 147 -7.74 -20.45 -3.87
N LYS A 148 -6.80 -21.02 -4.63
CA LYS A 148 -6.32 -20.41 -5.88
C LYS A 148 -7.46 -20.15 -6.86
N THR A 149 -8.30 -21.15 -7.10
CA THR A 149 -9.42 -21.04 -8.04
C THR A 149 -10.36 -19.90 -7.65
N GLN A 150 -10.75 -19.82 -6.37
CA GLN A 150 -11.69 -18.79 -5.92
C GLN A 150 -11.07 -17.39 -5.95
N LEU A 151 -9.78 -17.24 -5.59
CA LEU A 151 -9.07 -15.97 -5.69
C LEU A 151 -8.90 -15.52 -7.14
N VAL A 152 -8.62 -16.43 -8.04
CA VAL A 152 -8.49 -16.14 -9.49
C VAL A 152 -9.84 -15.75 -10.09
N ASP A 153 -10.89 -16.53 -9.84
CA ASP A 153 -12.22 -16.29 -10.39
C ASP A 153 -12.85 -15.00 -9.89
N SER A 154 -12.59 -14.63 -8.64
CA SER A 154 -13.02 -13.36 -8.08
C SER A 154 -12.18 -12.15 -8.52
N GLY A 155 -11.01 -12.37 -9.13
CA GLY A 155 -10.05 -11.32 -9.47
C GLY A 155 -9.17 -10.88 -8.29
N LEU A 156 -9.38 -11.40 -7.08
CA LEU A 156 -8.56 -11.02 -5.91
C LEU A 156 -7.13 -11.58 -5.97
N TRP A 157 -6.84 -12.56 -6.82
CA TRP A 157 -5.46 -13.00 -7.06
C TRP A 157 -4.53 -11.85 -7.42
N THR A 158 -5.05 -10.82 -8.10
CA THR A 158 -4.31 -9.61 -8.47
C THR A 158 -3.90 -8.73 -7.27
N ALA A 159 -4.36 -9.03 -6.06
CA ALA A 159 -3.92 -8.37 -4.84
C ALA A 159 -2.49 -8.74 -4.43
N LEU A 160 -2.03 -9.92 -4.85
CA LEU A 160 -0.69 -10.41 -4.57
C LEU A 160 0.31 -9.79 -5.56
N ARG A 161 1.45 -9.35 -5.04
CA ARG A 161 2.57 -8.83 -5.84
C ARG A 161 3.84 -9.60 -5.52
N THR A 162 4.57 -9.98 -6.56
CA THR A 162 5.86 -10.68 -6.40
C THR A 162 7.00 -9.70 -6.12
N ARG A 163 8.02 -10.15 -5.45
CA ARG A 163 9.37 -9.59 -5.49
C ARG A 163 10.32 -10.72 -5.87
N PRO A 164 11.19 -10.54 -6.85
CA PRO A 164 11.40 -9.37 -7.72
C PRO A 164 10.22 -9.02 -8.63
N PHE A 165 10.36 -7.89 -9.36
CA PHE A 165 9.58 -7.42 -10.50
C PHE A 165 8.18 -6.86 -10.22
N SER A 166 7.62 -6.98 -9.01
CA SER A 166 6.29 -6.43 -8.65
C SER A 166 5.13 -6.85 -9.56
N LYS A 167 5.13 -8.08 -10.03
CA LYS A 167 4.09 -8.63 -10.89
C LYS A 167 3.02 -9.37 -10.10
N VAL A 168 1.87 -9.56 -10.73
CA VAL A 168 0.88 -10.54 -10.25
C VAL A 168 1.49 -11.93 -10.40
N PRO A 169 1.51 -12.78 -9.34
CA PRO A 169 2.11 -14.10 -9.42
C PRO A 169 1.44 -14.96 -10.49
N ALA A 170 2.21 -15.80 -11.19
CA ALA A 170 1.63 -16.84 -12.02
C ALA A 170 0.82 -17.82 -11.15
N ILE A 171 -0.32 -18.30 -11.64
CA ILE A 171 -1.24 -19.15 -10.86
C ILE A 171 -0.55 -20.42 -10.36
N GLU A 172 0.31 -21.01 -11.20
CA GLU A 172 1.05 -22.22 -10.85
C GLU A 172 2.31 -21.96 -10.02
N SER A 173 2.68 -20.69 -9.80
CA SER A 173 3.82 -20.37 -8.96
C SER A 173 3.53 -20.57 -7.47
N SER A 174 4.59 -20.67 -6.70
CA SER A 174 4.54 -20.77 -5.25
C SER A 174 5.64 -19.91 -4.63
N THR A 175 5.46 -19.54 -3.38
CA THR A 175 6.47 -18.81 -2.61
C THR A 175 6.63 -19.43 -1.24
N LYS A 176 7.80 -19.23 -0.63
CA LYS A 176 8.08 -19.58 0.77
C LYS A 176 7.84 -18.43 1.75
N ALA A 177 7.50 -17.24 1.23
CA ALA A 177 7.32 -16.06 2.05
C ALA A 177 6.20 -15.17 1.50
N ILE A 178 5.18 -14.92 2.32
CA ILE A 178 4.13 -13.93 2.02
C ILE A 178 4.21 -12.85 3.08
N PHE A 179 4.31 -11.59 2.65
CA PHE A 179 4.39 -10.43 3.51
C PHE A 179 3.06 -9.69 3.54
N VAL A 180 2.50 -9.54 4.73
CA VAL A 180 1.33 -8.71 4.99
C VAL A 180 1.80 -7.39 5.57
N THR A 181 1.61 -6.29 4.83
CA THR A 181 1.90 -4.94 5.33
C THR A 181 0.73 -4.45 6.17
N ALA A 182 0.83 -4.63 7.50
CA ALA A 182 -0.18 -4.20 8.49
C ALA A 182 0.26 -2.92 9.23
N MET A 183 1.10 -2.12 8.61
CA MET A 183 1.51 -0.78 8.99
C MET A 183 1.69 0.08 7.74
N ASP A 184 1.66 1.40 7.92
CA ASP A 184 1.91 2.35 6.85
C ASP A 184 2.65 3.57 7.42
N THR A 185 3.81 3.90 6.85
CA THR A 185 4.61 5.07 7.20
C THR A 185 4.64 6.13 6.10
N ASN A 186 3.81 5.98 5.06
CA ASN A 186 3.67 7.01 4.04
C ASN A 186 3.18 8.32 4.67
N PRO A 187 3.65 9.47 4.18
CA PRO A 187 3.09 10.75 4.60
C PRO A 187 1.57 10.80 4.38
N LEU A 188 0.83 11.29 5.37
CA LEU A 188 -0.63 11.42 5.34
C LEU A 188 -1.41 10.09 5.31
N ALA A 189 -0.80 8.97 5.65
CA ALA A 189 -1.45 7.67 5.64
C ALA A 189 -2.51 7.50 6.74
N ALA A 190 -3.40 6.53 6.53
CA ALA A 190 -4.28 6.00 7.57
C ALA A 190 -3.50 5.13 8.56
N GLN A 191 -3.97 5.03 9.79
CA GLN A 191 -3.49 4.05 10.76
C GLN A 191 -4.19 2.70 10.49
N PRO A 192 -3.47 1.66 10.03
CA PRO A 192 -4.07 0.39 9.62
C PRO A 192 -4.86 -0.32 10.72
N GLU A 193 -4.44 -0.16 11.98
CA GLU A 193 -5.10 -0.77 13.14
C GLU A 193 -6.57 -0.37 13.29
N LEU A 194 -6.96 0.83 12.89
CA LEU A 194 -8.34 1.27 12.95
C LEU A 194 -9.22 0.47 11.99
N ILE A 195 -8.71 0.24 10.78
CA ILE A 195 -9.42 -0.46 9.71
C ILE A 195 -9.45 -1.96 9.98
N ILE A 196 -8.33 -2.53 10.46
CA ILE A 196 -8.23 -3.93 10.85
C ILE A 196 -9.16 -4.24 12.01
N ASN A 197 -9.20 -3.38 13.03
CA ASN A 197 -10.04 -3.57 14.21
C ASN A 197 -11.55 -3.48 13.89
N GLU A 198 -11.94 -2.76 12.85
CA GLU A 198 -13.32 -2.75 12.36
C GLU A 198 -13.71 -4.09 11.70
N GLN A 199 -12.74 -4.83 11.14
CA GLN A 199 -12.94 -6.04 10.35
C GLN A 199 -12.11 -7.23 10.86
N GLN A 200 -12.04 -7.40 12.20
CA GLN A 200 -11.15 -8.37 12.87
C GLN A 200 -11.32 -9.79 12.35
N GLU A 201 -12.56 -10.28 12.29
CA GLU A 201 -12.87 -11.64 11.85
C GLU A 201 -12.40 -11.89 10.41
N ALA A 202 -12.67 -10.95 9.52
CA ALA A 202 -12.26 -11.06 8.13
C ALA A 202 -10.73 -10.96 7.96
N PHE A 203 -10.05 -10.15 8.77
CA PHE A 203 -8.59 -10.07 8.75
C PHE A 203 -7.94 -11.39 9.17
N VAL A 204 -8.41 -11.99 10.28
CA VAL A 204 -7.92 -13.30 10.76
C VAL A 204 -8.21 -14.39 9.73
N ALA A 205 -9.43 -14.43 9.18
CA ALA A 205 -9.80 -15.36 8.11
C ALA A 205 -8.89 -15.22 6.88
N GLY A 206 -8.54 -13.98 6.48
CA GLY A 206 -7.60 -13.72 5.39
C GLY A 206 -6.21 -14.24 5.70
N LEU A 207 -5.71 -14.10 6.93
CA LEU A 207 -4.43 -14.66 7.35
C LEU A 207 -4.44 -16.20 7.30
N ASP A 208 -5.53 -16.85 7.69
CA ASP A 208 -5.68 -18.30 7.62
C ASP A 208 -5.65 -18.80 6.17
N ILE A 209 -6.27 -18.06 5.24
CA ILE A 209 -6.22 -18.35 3.80
C ILE A 209 -4.79 -18.20 3.27
N LEU A 210 -4.08 -17.12 3.62
CA LEU A 210 -2.69 -16.94 3.23
C LEU A 210 -1.78 -18.03 3.78
N SER A 211 -2.05 -18.48 5.02
CA SER A 211 -1.35 -19.60 5.66
C SER A 211 -1.48 -20.90 4.85
N ALA A 212 -2.67 -21.20 4.33
CA ALA A 212 -2.93 -22.37 3.50
C ALA A 212 -2.38 -22.22 2.05
N LEU A 213 -2.16 -20.98 1.59
CA LEU A 213 -1.66 -20.69 0.24
C LEU A 213 -0.16 -20.95 0.08
N THR A 214 0.63 -20.92 1.16
CA THR A 214 2.08 -21.16 1.14
C THR A 214 2.51 -22.31 2.05
N GLU A 215 3.57 -23.01 1.68
CA GLU A 215 4.26 -23.96 2.57
C GLU A 215 5.29 -23.28 3.48
N GLY A 216 5.59 -22.03 3.21
CA GLY A 216 6.51 -21.23 3.97
C GLY A 216 5.81 -20.40 5.04
N LYS A 217 6.32 -19.19 5.28
CA LYS A 217 5.85 -18.30 6.32
C LYS A 217 4.99 -17.17 5.77
N VAL A 218 4.02 -16.74 6.57
CA VAL A 218 3.29 -15.49 6.40
C VAL A 218 3.80 -14.52 7.45
N TYR A 219 4.46 -13.46 7.00
CA TYR A 219 5.03 -12.42 7.87
C TYR A 219 4.04 -11.26 7.99
N VAL A 220 3.45 -11.08 9.15
CA VAL A 220 2.58 -9.92 9.45
C VAL A 220 3.44 -8.81 10.02
N CYS A 221 3.77 -7.82 9.20
CA CYS A 221 4.60 -6.69 9.58
C CYS A 221 3.74 -5.55 10.06
N LYS A 222 3.90 -5.16 11.34
CA LYS A 222 3.05 -4.19 12.03
C LYS A 222 3.85 -3.19 12.86
N SER A 223 3.23 -2.09 13.25
CA SER A 223 3.73 -1.20 14.30
C SER A 223 3.61 -1.86 15.68
N GLY A 224 4.03 -1.18 16.73
CA GLY A 224 3.96 -1.68 18.11
C GLY A 224 2.54 -1.93 18.68
N VAL A 225 1.50 -1.75 17.87
CA VAL A 225 0.09 -1.95 18.27
C VAL A 225 -0.30 -3.43 18.26
N THR A 226 -1.30 -3.77 19.08
CA THR A 226 -1.89 -5.12 19.09
C THR A 226 -2.91 -5.23 17.98
N LEU A 227 -2.78 -6.24 17.12
CA LEU A 227 -3.72 -6.58 16.07
C LEU A 227 -4.35 -7.94 16.31
N PRO A 228 -5.52 -8.23 15.73
CA PRO A 228 -6.07 -9.59 15.66
C PRO A 228 -5.07 -10.53 14.96
N SER A 229 -4.85 -11.71 15.52
CA SER A 229 -3.83 -12.65 15.05
C SER A 229 -4.42 -14.00 14.70
N SER A 230 -3.84 -14.66 13.70
CA SER A 230 -4.13 -16.05 13.36
C SER A 230 -3.46 -17.02 14.36
N THR A 231 -4.07 -18.19 14.57
CA THR A 231 -3.50 -19.26 15.38
C THR A 231 -2.59 -20.20 14.59
N GLN A 232 -2.44 -19.99 13.29
CA GLN A 232 -1.65 -20.83 12.40
C GLN A 232 -0.15 -20.70 12.72
N LYS A 233 0.56 -21.83 12.73
CA LYS A 233 1.97 -21.89 13.16
C LYS A 233 2.94 -21.20 12.20
N ASN A 234 2.57 -21.08 10.94
CA ASN A 234 3.38 -20.43 9.90
C ASN A 234 3.05 -18.95 9.73
N VAL A 235 2.15 -18.38 10.52
CA VAL A 235 1.88 -16.94 10.59
C VAL A 235 2.70 -16.34 11.73
N GLU A 236 3.62 -15.43 11.39
CA GLU A 236 4.53 -14.79 12.35
C GLU A 236 4.32 -13.27 12.34
N GLU A 237 4.21 -12.69 13.53
CA GLU A 237 4.10 -11.22 13.68
C GLU A 237 5.48 -10.61 13.94
N HIS A 238 5.80 -9.54 13.22
CA HIS A 238 7.02 -8.76 13.36
C HIS A 238 6.70 -7.30 13.56
N VAL A 239 7.35 -6.68 14.55
CA VAL A 239 7.17 -5.27 14.86
C VAL A 239 8.29 -4.46 14.22
N PHE A 240 7.89 -3.47 13.43
CA PHE A 240 8.79 -2.46 12.87
C PHE A 240 8.48 -1.11 13.49
N ASP A 241 9.52 -0.32 13.69
CA ASP A 241 9.44 1.04 14.22
C ASP A 241 10.48 1.92 13.52
N GLY A 242 10.14 3.18 13.33
CA GLY A 242 11.03 4.17 12.71
C GLY A 242 10.33 5.02 11.65
N PRO A 243 11.09 5.95 11.03
CA PRO A 243 10.57 6.81 9.99
C PRO A 243 10.26 6.04 8.68
N HIS A 244 9.50 6.66 7.79
CA HIS A 244 9.36 6.15 6.42
C HIS A 244 10.76 5.95 5.81
N PRO A 245 11.07 4.77 5.21
CA PRO A 245 10.18 3.74 4.68
C PRO A 245 9.98 2.49 5.58
N ALA A 246 9.98 2.63 6.90
CA ALA A 246 9.82 1.49 7.81
C ALA A 246 8.56 0.63 7.54
N GLY A 247 7.52 1.20 6.94
CA GLY A 247 6.26 0.54 6.62
C GLY A 247 6.16 -0.04 5.21
N LEU A 248 7.22 0.02 4.39
CA LEU A 248 7.19 -0.54 3.04
C LEU A 248 7.48 -2.04 3.01
N ALA A 249 6.87 -2.73 2.06
CA ALA A 249 7.07 -4.16 1.85
C ALA A 249 8.53 -4.51 1.57
N GLY A 250 9.25 -3.69 0.78
CA GLY A 250 10.67 -3.87 0.48
C GLY A 250 11.54 -3.84 1.74
N THR A 251 11.27 -2.88 2.66
CA THR A 251 11.97 -2.82 3.95
C THR A 251 11.71 -4.08 4.78
N HIS A 252 10.47 -4.56 4.85
CA HIS A 252 10.13 -5.77 5.60
C HIS A 252 10.84 -7.01 5.04
N MET A 253 10.83 -7.15 3.71
CA MET A 253 11.48 -8.27 3.01
C MET A 253 12.98 -8.29 3.26
N HIS A 254 13.65 -7.15 3.12
CA HIS A 254 15.08 -7.03 3.35
C HIS A 254 15.51 -7.56 4.72
N PHE A 255 14.80 -7.21 5.78
CA PHE A 255 15.17 -7.60 7.15
C PHE A 255 14.74 -9.02 7.55
N LEU A 256 13.73 -9.63 6.89
CA LEU A 256 13.17 -10.92 7.29
C LEU A 256 13.42 -12.04 6.28
N TYR A 257 13.43 -11.72 5.00
CA TYR A 257 13.59 -12.69 3.91
C TYR A 257 14.14 -11.96 2.67
N PRO A 258 15.45 -11.66 2.62
CA PRO A 258 16.04 -10.96 1.48
C PRO A 258 15.74 -11.64 0.15
N VAL A 259 15.27 -10.86 -0.79
CA VAL A 259 14.80 -11.31 -2.10
C VAL A 259 15.93 -11.24 -3.12
N ASN A 260 15.99 -12.21 -4.00
CA ASN A 260 16.92 -12.25 -5.15
C ASN A 260 16.31 -13.11 -6.28
N ALA A 261 17.08 -13.45 -7.29
CA ALA A 261 16.60 -14.27 -8.40
C ALA A 261 16.08 -15.66 -7.97
N GLU A 262 16.60 -16.24 -6.90
CA GLU A 262 16.24 -17.57 -6.38
C GLU A 262 15.18 -17.50 -5.27
N ASN A 263 15.21 -16.45 -4.46
CA ASN A 263 14.32 -16.23 -3.32
C ASN A 263 13.21 -15.25 -3.70
N VAL A 264 12.07 -15.77 -4.12
CA VAL A 264 10.88 -14.96 -4.46
C VAL A 264 9.97 -14.83 -3.25
N ALA A 265 9.51 -13.62 -2.96
CA ALA A 265 8.48 -13.35 -1.95
C ALA A 265 7.24 -12.73 -2.59
N TRP A 266 6.10 -12.89 -1.94
CA TRP A 266 4.86 -12.17 -2.30
C TRP A 266 4.51 -11.16 -1.22
N SER A 267 3.86 -10.08 -1.62
CA SER A 267 3.31 -9.08 -0.70
C SER A 267 1.83 -8.84 -0.94
N ILE A 268 1.16 -8.45 0.13
CA ILE A 268 -0.26 -8.07 0.13
C ILE A 268 -0.49 -7.01 1.20
N ASN A 269 -1.35 -6.03 0.95
CA ASN A 269 -1.73 -5.05 1.96
C ASN A 269 -2.84 -5.58 2.88
N TYR A 270 -2.99 -4.98 4.06
CA TYR A 270 -3.95 -5.40 5.08
C TYR A 270 -5.42 -5.35 4.64
N GLN A 271 -5.81 -4.40 3.77
CA GLN A 271 -7.19 -4.32 3.30
C GLN A 271 -7.51 -5.42 2.28
N ASP A 272 -6.53 -5.87 1.53
CA ASP A 272 -6.70 -7.03 0.64
C ASP A 272 -6.74 -8.35 1.42
N VAL A 273 -6.04 -8.44 2.55
CA VAL A 273 -6.21 -9.57 3.49
C VAL A 273 -7.65 -9.62 4.01
N ILE A 274 -8.22 -8.47 4.41
CA ILE A 274 -9.64 -8.38 4.79
C ILE A 274 -10.54 -8.81 3.62
N ALA A 275 -10.23 -8.40 2.40
CA ALA A 275 -11.01 -8.78 1.22
C ALA A 275 -10.95 -10.30 0.95
N PHE A 276 -9.80 -10.94 1.15
CA PHE A 276 -9.67 -12.40 1.10
C PHE A 276 -10.60 -13.06 2.13
N GLY A 277 -10.51 -12.66 3.40
CA GLY A 277 -11.38 -13.21 4.45
C GLY A 277 -12.86 -13.01 4.14
N LYS A 278 -13.27 -11.81 3.72
CA LYS A 278 -14.68 -11.54 3.32
C LYS A 278 -15.13 -12.44 2.18
N LEU A 279 -14.34 -12.60 1.13
CA LEU A 279 -14.71 -13.47 0.00
C LEU A 279 -15.03 -14.88 0.46
N PHE A 280 -14.18 -15.48 1.28
CA PHE A 280 -14.37 -16.87 1.72
C PHE A 280 -15.47 -17.03 2.77
N LEU A 281 -15.66 -16.04 3.64
CA LEU A 281 -16.73 -16.07 4.67
C LEU A 281 -18.12 -15.78 4.09
N THR A 282 -18.21 -14.90 3.07
CA THR A 282 -19.52 -14.45 2.56
C THR A 282 -19.86 -14.97 1.17
N GLY A 283 -18.86 -15.40 0.39
CA GLY A 283 -19.01 -15.75 -1.02
C GLY A 283 -19.19 -14.52 -1.93
N GLU A 284 -18.85 -13.33 -1.45
CA GLU A 284 -19.03 -12.08 -2.19
C GLU A 284 -17.70 -11.33 -2.35
N LEU A 285 -17.47 -10.74 -3.52
CA LEU A 285 -16.30 -9.89 -3.74
C LEU A 285 -16.41 -8.63 -2.86
N TYR A 286 -15.44 -8.45 -1.95
CA TYR A 286 -15.36 -7.26 -1.11
C TYR A 286 -14.53 -6.17 -1.79
N THR A 287 -15.19 -5.10 -2.23
CA THR A 287 -14.56 -3.99 -2.95
C THR A 287 -14.48 -2.71 -2.13
N THR A 288 -15.03 -2.70 -0.92
CA THR A 288 -14.91 -1.54 -0.02
C THR A 288 -13.46 -1.28 0.36
N ARG A 289 -13.09 -0.01 0.40
CA ARG A 289 -11.78 0.49 0.86
C ARG A 289 -11.98 1.66 1.81
N VAL A 290 -11.09 1.75 2.78
CA VAL A 290 -10.95 2.96 3.60
C VAL A 290 -9.64 3.61 3.18
N VAL A 291 -9.71 4.85 2.72
CA VAL A 291 -8.54 5.59 2.26
C VAL A 291 -8.41 6.90 3.01
N SER A 292 -7.18 7.37 3.16
CA SER A 292 -6.92 8.71 3.65
C SER A 292 -7.19 9.72 2.52
N LEU A 293 -8.11 10.65 2.72
CA LEU A 293 -8.26 11.86 1.90
C LEU A 293 -7.59 13.00 2.63
N ALA A 294 -6.40 13.39 2.19
CA ALA A 294 -5.53 14.25 2.96
C ALA A 294 -4.63 15.16 2.11
N GLY A 295 -4.03 16.14 2.75
CA GLY A 295 -3.15 17.10 2.11
C GLY A 295 -3.45 18.54 2.48
N PRO A 296 -2.50 19.46 2.24
CA PRO A 296 -2.59 20.85 2.71
C PRO A 296 -3.73 21.67 2.11
N VAL A 297 -4.39 21.17 1.08
CA VAL A 297 -5.51 21.85 0.38
C VAL A 297 -6.82 21.08 0.43
N VAL A 298 -6.91 20.04 1.25
CA VAL A 298 -8.15 19.37 1.59
C VAL A 298 -8.85 20.13 2.71
N ASN A 299 -10.16 20.45 2.55
CA ASN A 299 -10.92 21.22 3.53
C ASN A 299 -11.05 20.50 4.87
N ASN A 300 -11.28 19.19 4.83
CA ASN A 300 -11.45 18.36 6.02
C ASN A 300 -10.71 17.02 5.84
N PRO A 301 -9.39 16.96 6.09
CA PRO A 301 -8.61 15.75 5.96
C PRO A 301 -9.10 14.66 6.93
N ARG A 302 -9.43 13.48 6.42
CA ARG A 302 -10.00 12.37 7.19
C ARG A 302 -9.89 11.04 6.46
N LEU A 303 -10.25 9.94 7.14
CA LEU A 303 -10.41 8.64 6.50
C LEU A 303 -11.82 8.53 5.90
N VAL A 304 -11.90 8.10 4.65
CA VAL A 304 -13.17 7.95 3.92
C VAL A 304 -13.34 6.53 3.41
N ARG A 305 -14.56 6.01 3.58
CA ARG A 305 -14.97 4.74 3.01
C ARG A 305 -15.37 4.92 1.55
N THR A 306 -14.79 4.13 0.69
CA THR A 306 -15.01 4.17 -0.77
C THR A 306 -14.95 2.75 -1.35
N ILE A 307 -14.81 2.62 -2.66
CA ILE A 307 -14.67 1.34 -3.36
C ILE A 307 -13.41 1.32 -4.24
N VAL A 308 -12.92 0.13 -4.53
CA VAL A 308 -11.77 -0.08 -5.45
C VAL A 308 -12.06 0.61 -6.78
N GLY A 309 -11.08 1.35 -7.29
CA GLY A 309 -11.19 2.02 -8.58
C GLY A 309 -12.13 3.22 -8.61
N ALA A 310 -12.55 3.76 -7.47
CA ALA A 310 -13.44 4.92 -7.37
C ALA A 310 -12.92 6.12 -8.17
N ALA A 311 -13.81 6.84 -8.86
CA ALA A 311 -13.46 8.10 -9.51
C ALA A 311 -13.03 9.13 -8.47
N LEU A 312 -11.83 9.70 -8.64
CA LEU A 312 -11.29 10.68 -7.71
C LEU A 312 -12.03 12.02 -7.79
N GLU A 313 -12.65 12.33 -8.92
CA GLU A 313 -13.57 13.47 -9.06
C GLU A 313 -14.77 13.35 -8.10
N ASP A 314 -15.40 12.16 -8.04
CA ASP A 314 -16.53 11.93 -7.13
C ASP A 314 -16.08 12.03 -5.66
N MET A 315 -14.88 11.50 -5.34
CA MET A 315 -14.35 11.53 -3.97
C MET A 315 -13.97 12.92 -3.50
N THR A 316 -13.47 13.78 -4.39
CA THR A 316 -12.95 15.11 -4.06
C THR A 316 -13.93 16.26 -4.33
N ASP A 317 -15.14 15.97 -4.82
CA ASP A 317 -16.17 16.98 -5.08
C ASP A 317 -16.46 17.80 -3.81
N ASN A 318 -16.33 19.14 -3.90
CA ASN A 318 -16.48 20.10 -2.78
C ASN A 318 -15.59 19.82 -1.55
N GLU A 319 -14.54 19.02 -1.68
CA GLU A 319 -13.60 18.70 -0.61
C GLU A 319 -12.32 19.53 -0.64
N LEU A 320 -12.10 20.31 -1.71
CA LEU A 320 -10.84 20.97 -1.96
C LEU A 320 -10.94 22.50 -1.79
N MET A 321 -9.86 23.10 -1.32
CA MET A 321 -9.71 24.55 -1.27
C MET A 321 -9.64 25.14 -2.69
N PRO A 322 -10.13 26.37 -2.91
CA PRO A 322 -10.08 27.02 -4.21
C PRO A 322 -8.65 27.17 -4.75
N GLY A 323 -8.50 27.07 -6.07
CA GLY A 323 -7.23 27.25 -6.81
C GLY A 323 -6.81 26.01 -7.55
N GLU A 324 -5.67 26.09 -8.24
CA GLU A 324 -5.14 24.97 -9.02
C GLU A 324 -4.49 23.95 -8.09
N VAL A 325 -5.00 22.71 -8.12
CA VAL A 325 -4.56 21.61 -7.26
C VAL A 325 -4.23 20.38 -8.07
N ARG A 326 -3.34 19.55 -7.54
CA ARG A 326 -3.04 18.22 -8.04
C ARG A 326 -3.64 17.19 -7.11
N VAL A 327 -4.59 16.41 -7.62
CA VAL A 327 -5.10 15.22 -6.97
C VAL A 327 -4.18 14.04 -7.34
N ILE A 328 -3.76 13.28 -6.34
CA ILE A 328 -2.83 12.16 -6.48
C ILE A 328 -3.53 10.93 -5.92
N SER A 329 -3.64 9.89 -6.74
CA SER A 329 -3.97 8.56 -6.26
C SER A 329 -2.74 7.96 -5.59
N GLY A 330 -2.79 7.70 -4.30
CA GLY A 330 -1.65 7.22 -3.52
C GLY A 330 -0.89 8.30 -2.74
N SER A 331 0.31 7.94 -2.30
CA SER A 331 1.19 8.79 -1.52
C SER A 331 1.72 9.97 -2.33
N VAL A 332 2.03 11.09 -1.65
CA VAL A 332 2.76 12.21 -2.25
C VAL A 332 4.16 11.83 -2.75
N LEU A 333 4.70 10.69 -2.30
CA LEU A 333 6.02 10.18 -2.69
C LEU A 333 5.97 9.28 -3.92
N SER A 334 5.01 8.36 -4.00
CA SER A 334 4.96 7.28 -5.01
C SER A 334 3.63 7.20 -5.76
N GLY A 335 2.69 8.11 -5.50
CA GLY A 335 1.37 8.08 -6.13
C GLY A 335 1.36 8.62 -7.56
N THR A 336 0.25 8.38 -8.24
CA THR A 336 0.02 8.77 -9.64
C THR A 336 -0.91 9.98 -9.72
N GLN A 337 -0.59 10.95 -10.56
CA GLN A 337 -1.47 12.10 -10.81
C GLN A 337 -2.80 11.64 -11.41
N ALA A 338 -3.89 12.05 -10.78
CA ALA A 338 -5.24 11.79 -11.25
C ALA A 338 -5.58 12.73 -12.43
N SER A 339 -5.48 12.22 -13.64
CA SER A 339 -5.81 12.98 -14.85
C SER A 339 -6.25 12.07 -15.99
N GLY A 340 -7.26 12.49 -16.76
CA GLY A 340 -7.76 11.73 -17.89
C GLY A 340 -8.09 10.27 -17.55
N PRO A 341 -7.55 9.29 -18.30
CA PRO A 341 -7.80 7.86 -18.05
C PRO A 341 -7.35 7.34 -16.68
N HIS A 342 -6.48 8.09 -15.97
CA HIS A 342 -5.92 7.74 -14.65
C HIS A 342 -6.60 8.49 -13.50
N ALA A 343 -7.75 9.14 -13.73
CA ALA A 343 -8.48 9.90 -12.70
C ALA A 343 -9.26 9.02 -11.72
N TYR A 344 -8.73 7.86 -11.37
CA TYR A 344 -9.35 6.86 -10.51
C TYR A 344 -8.41 6.39 -9.42
N LEU A 345 -8.97 5.85 -8.33
CA LEU A 345 -8.20 5.26 -7.23
C LEU A 345 -7.46 4.01 -7.72
N GLY A 346 -6.14 4.03 -7.60
CA GLY A 346 -5.28 2.91 -7.96
C GLY A 346 -5.54 1.67 -7.13
N ARG A 347 -5.30 0.50 -7.72
CA ARG A 347 -5.58 -0.81 -7.11
C ARG A 347 -4.85 -1.02 -5.78
N TYR A 348 -3.62 -0.54 -5.71
CA TYR A 348 -2.75 -0.72 -4.56
C TYR A 348 -2.67 0.52 -3.65
N HIS A 349 -3.35 1.60 -4.02
CA HIS A 349 -3.31 2.86 -3.28
C HIS A 349 -4.26 2.87 -2.08
N GLN A 350 -3.76 3.32 -0.93
CA GLN A 350 -4.48 3.38 0.35
C GLN A 350 -4.84 4.82 0.74
N GLN A 351 -4.52 5.80 -0.10
CA GLN A 351 -4.74 7.21 0.15
C GLN A 351 -4.96 8.01 -1.13
N VAL A 352 -5.59 9.16 -0.97
CA VAL A 352 -5.72 10.22 -1.97
C VAL A 352 -5.09 11.47 -1.38
N SER A 353 -4.00 11.91 -1.99
CA SER A 353 -3.25 13.07 -1.52
C SER A 353 -3.49 14.26 -2.43
N VAL A 354 -3.66 15.46 -1.86
CA VAL A 354 -3.93 16.66 -2.66
C VAL A 354 -2.96 17.78 -2.31
N LEU A 355 -2.28 18.27 -3.33
CA LEU A 355 -1.29 19.36 -3.23
C LEU A 355 -1.71 20.57 -4.07
N ARG A 356 -1.25 21.75 -3.67
CA ARG A 356 -1.30 22.95 -4.53
C ARG A 356 -0.34 22.78 -5.69
N GLU A 357 -0.74 23.15 -6.92
CA GLU A 357 0.20 23.22 -8.03
C GLU A 357 1.24 24.31 -7.78
N GLY A 358 2.51 23.93 -7.89
CA GLY A 358 3.66 24.77 -7.59
C GLY A 358 4.12 25.60 -8.81
N ARG A 359 3.22 26.43 -9.36
CA ARG A 359 3.55 27.26 -10.55
C ARG A 359 4.21 28.57 -10.18
N ASP A 360 4.03 29.02 -8.95
CA ASP A 360 4.61 30.29 -8.49
C ASP A 360 6.13 30.15 -8.31
N LYS A 361 6.87 31.03 -8.98
CA LYS A 361 8.32 31.13 -8.85
C LYS A 361 8.68 32.33 -7.99
N GLU A 362 9.33 32.06 -6.84
CA GLU A 362 9.84 33.14 -6.01
C GLU A 362 11.15 33.69 -6.57
N LEU A 363 11.19 35.03 -6.73
CA LEU A 363 12.42 35.70 -7.07
C LEU A 363 13.44 35.58 -5.93
N PHE A 364 14.65 35.08 -6.22
CA PHE A 364 15.69 34.80 -5.22
C PHE A 364 15.23 33.89 -4.06
N GLY A 365 14.25 33.04 -4.26
CA GLY A 365 13.70 32.17 -3.22
C GLY A 365 14.73 31.27 -2.52
N TRP A 366 15.85 30.95 -3.18
CA TRP A 366 16.98 30.20 -2.61
C TRP A 366 17.84 31.02 -1.62
N ALA A 367 17.83 32.34 -1.71
CA ALA A 367 18.56 33.26 -0.83
C ALA A 367 17.74 33.76 0.36
N MET A 368 16.43 33.46 0.38
CA MET A 368 15.53 33.90 1.46
C MET A 368 15.75 33.07 2.74
N PRO A 369 15.56 33.62 3.93
CA PRO A 369 15.66 32.87 5.20
C PRO A 369 14.76 31.66 5.27
N GLY A 370 13.61 31.68 4.59
CA GLY A 370 12.73 30.53 4.36
C GLY A 370 12.13 29.91 5.62
N LYS A 371 11.47 30.73 6.50
CA LYS A 371 10.77 30.23 7.67
C LYS A 371 9.73 29.14 7.34
N ASN A 372 9.05 29.27 6.19
CA ASN A 372 8.01 28.35 5.74
C ASN A 372 8.52 27.39 4.64
N LYS A 373 9.83 27.17 4.55
CA LYS A 373 10.45 26.27 3.59
C LYS A 373 11.09 25.08 4.29
N PHE A 374 10.87 23.92 3.72
CA PHE A 374 11.54 22.69 4.12
C PHE A 374 12.71 22.39 3.20
N SER A 375 13.81 21.90 3.78
CA SER A 375 14.92 21.30 3.01
C SER A 375 15.57 20.19 3.83
N VAL A 376 15.93 19.11 3.17
CA VAL A 376 16.58 17.94 3.82
C VAL A 376 17.92 18.32 4.43
N THR A 377 18.67 19.20 3.78
CA THR A 377 20.00 19.67 4.23
C THR A 377 19.97 20.80 5.26
N ARG A 378 18.79 21.16 5.78
CA ARG A 378 18.57 22.21 6.78
C ARG A 378 19.09 23.59 6.34
N SER A 379 18.91 23.93 5.09
CA SER A 379 19.39 25.19 4.51
C SER A 379 18.52 26.41 4.88
N PHE A 380 17.28 26.19 5.34
CA PHE A 380 16.31 27.24 5.67
C PHE A 380 16.05 27.33 7.16
N LEU A 381 15.57 28.47 7.64
CA LEU A 381 15.21 28.67 9.06
C LEU A 381 14.03 27.83 9.51
N GLY A 382 13.23 27.30 8.61
CA GLY A 382 12.09 26.41 8.95
C GLY A 382 12.49 25.22 9.80
N HIS A 383 13.72 24.69 9.68
CA HIS A 383 14.20 23.57 10.48
C HIS A 383 14.44 23.89 11.97
N ILE A 384 14.53 25.18 12.35
CA ILE A 384 14.72 25.62 13.75
C ILE A 384 13.44 25.42 14.54
N PHE A 385 12.30 25.50 13.89
CA PHE A 385 10.99 25.37 14.52
C PHE A 385 10.59 23.89 14.58
N LYS A 386 10.82 23.24 15.71
CA LYS A 386 10.46 21.83 15.91
C LYS A 386 8.97 21.62 15.77
N GLY A 387 8.57 20.60 14.99
CA GLY A 387 7.17 20.23 14.78
C GLY A 387 6.41 21.13 13.79
N GLN A 388 7.11 22.06 13.10
CA GLN A 388 6.48 22.85 12.04
C GLN A 388 6.09 21.94 10.87
N LEU A 389 4.84 22.04 10.44
CA LEU A 389 4.33 21.40 9.22
C LEU A 389 4.33 22.41 8.08
N PHE A 390 4.54 21.92 6.85
CA PHE A 390 4.67 22.75 5.66
C PHE A 390 3.55 22.46 4.66
N ASN A 391 3.00 23.51 4.07
CA ASN A 391 2.09 23.40 2.93
C ASN A 391 2.93 23.12 1.67
N MET A 392 3.35 21.88 1.51
CA MET A 392 4.13 21.45 0.36
C MET A 392 3.31 21.55 -0.92
N THR A 393 3.98 21.84 -2.02
CA THR A 393 3.40 21.98 -3.36
C THR A 393 4.07 21.01 -4.34
N THR A 394 3.60 20.97 -5.55
CA THR A 394 4.19 20.15 -6.62
C THR A 394 5.49 20.75 -7.20
N SER A 395 5.96 21.89 -6.67
CA SER A 395 7.21 22.51 -7.14
C SER A 395 8.42 21.65 -6.77
N THR A 396 9.26 21.33 -7.73
CA THR A 396 10.54 20.65 -7.50
C THR A 396 11.59 21.52 -6.81
N ASN A 397 11.33 22.84 -6.71
CA ASN A 397 12.25 23.84 -6.13
C ASN A 397 13.69 23.75 -6.66
N GLY A 398 13.85 23.38 -7.92
CA GLY A 398 15.13 23.24 -8.58
C GLY A 398 14.98 22.88 -10.05
N SER A 399 16.09 22.77 -10.75
CA SER A 399 16.17 22.28 -12.12
C SER A 399 16.98 20.98 -12.16
N ASP A 400 16.86 20.25 -13.24
CA ASP A 400 17.63 19.04 -13.50
C ASP A 400 19.11 19.35 -13.48
N ARG A 401 19.87 18.52 -12.78
CA ARG A 401 21.33 18.64 -12.60
C ARG A 401 21.94 17.26 -12.54
N SER A 402 23.27 17.18 -12.73
CA SER A 402 24.01 15.95 -12.51
C SER A 402 23.89 15.49 -11.05
N MET A 403 23.88 14.19 -10.85
CA MET A 403 23.90 13.58 -9.51
C MET A 403 25.17 14.01 -8.76
N VAL A 404 24.99 14.44 -7.51
CA VAL A 404 26.10 14.79 -6.62
C VAL A 404 26.01 13.91 -5.37
N PRO A 405 27.03 13.09 -5.06
CA PRO A 405 27.04 12.18 -3.91
C PRO A 405 27.35 12.96 -2.62
N ILE A 406 26.34 13.53 -1.99
CA ILE A 406 26.45 14.33 -0.76
C ILE A 406 25.90 13.59 0.47
N GLY A 407 25.66 12.28 0.38
CA GLY A 407 25.17 11.45 1.47
C GLY A 407 23.67 11.57 1.76
N ASN A 408 22.89 12.15 0.84
CA ASN A 408 21.45 12.28 1.02
C ASN A 408 20.73 10.92 0.88
N TYR A 409 21.17 10.08 -0.04
CA TYR A 409 20.57 8.78 -0.30
C TYR A 409 20.81 7.81 0.86
N GLU A 410 22.02 7.81 1.41
CA GLU A 410 22.43 7.01 2.56
C GLU A 410 21.65 7.33 3.84
N ARG A 411 21.06 8.54 3.93
CA ARG A 411 20.21 8.95 5.05
C ARG A 411 18.82 8.36 4.99
N VAL A 412 18.30 8.09 3.79
CA VAL A 412 16.90 7.71 3.59
C VAL A 412 16.72 6.23 3.22
N VAL A 413 17.79 5.55 2.79
CA VAL A 413 17.75 4.12 2.47
C VAL A 413 18.20 3.34 3.71
N PRO A 414 17.30 2.58 4.36
CA PRO A 414 17.64 1.76 5.53
C PRO A 414 18.24 0.41 5.17
N LEU A 415 18.14 0.00 3.91
CA LEU A 415 18.59 -1.28 3.42
C LEU A 415 20.11 -1.37 3.41
N ASP A 416 20.66 -2.58 3.57
CA ASP A 416 22.11 -2.84 3.57
C ASP A 416 22.61 -2.92 2.13
N MET A 417 22.66 -1.78 1.47
CA MET A 417 23.11 -1.59 0.10
C MET A 417 23.82 -0.25 -0.06
N GLU A 418 24.53 -0.05 -1.17
CA GLU A 418 25.20 1.19 -1.52
C GLU A 418 24.33 2.07 -2.42
N PRO A 419 23.43 2.89 -1.88
CA PRO A 419 22.38 3.55 -2.68
C PRO A 419 22.94 4.52 -3.72
N THR A 420 23.99 5.27 -3.42
CA THR A 420 24.61 6.18 -4.41
C THR A 420 25.16 5.44 -5.62
N LEU A 421 25.79 4.28 -5.43
CA LEU A 421 26.33 3.48 -6.55
C LEU A 421 25.18 2.88 -7.36
N LEU A 422 24.22 2.24 -6.69
CA LEU A 422 23.02 1.68 -7.33
C LEU A 422 22.28 2.71 -8.18
N LEU A 423 22.00 3.90 -7.62
CA LEU A 423 21.28 4.96 -8.36
C LEU A 423 22.06 5.48 -9.57
N ARG A 424 23.40 5.47 -9.51
CA ARG A 424 24.24 5.83 -10.66
C ARG A 424 24.18 4.77 -11.76
N ASP A 425 24.18 3.49 -11.38
CA ASP A 425 24.09 2.38 -12.33
C ASP A 425 22.70 2.36 -13.01
N LEU A 426 21.62 2.64 -12.25
CA LEU A 426 20.30 2.85 -12.84
C LEU A 426 20.29 4.00 -13.87
N CYS A 427 20.94 5.14 -13.56
CA CYS A 427 21.07 6.26 -14.51
C CYS A 427 21.92 5.92 -15.73
N ALA A 428 22.90 5.03 -15.60
CA ALA A 428 23.77 4.56 -16.68
C ALA A 428 23.13 3.46 -17.53
N GLY A 429 22.05 2.82 -17.03
CA GLY A 429 21.45 1.65 -17.64
C GLY A 429 22.30 0.38 -17.50
N ASP A 430 23.18 0.33 -16.48
CA ASP A 430 24.03 -0.83 -16.18
C ASP A 430 23.24 -1.82 -15.32
N THR A 431 22.61 -2.80 -15.98
CA THR A 431 21.75 -3.81 -15.35
C THR A 431 22.53 -4.83 -14.53
N ASP A 432 23.73 -5.22 -14.96
CA ASP A 432 24.57 -6.21 -14.26
C ASP A 432 25.03 -5.65 -12.91
N SER A 433 25.57 -4.44 -12.92
CA SER A 433 26.02 -3.74 -11.72
C SER A 433 24.85 -3.43 -10.77
N ALA A 434 23.73 -2.97 -11.30
CA ALA A 434 22.53 -2.69 -10.52
C ALA A 434 21.98 -3.95 -9.84
N GLN A 435 21.97 -5.10 -10.54
CA GLN A 435 21.57 -6.38 -9.96
C GLN A 435 22.53 -6.82 -8.84
N ALA A 436 23.85 -6.69 -9.05
CA ALA A 436 24.86 -7.00 -8.04
C ALA A 436 24.73 -6.12 -6.78
N LEU A 437 24.24 -4.88 -6.93
CA LEU A 437 23.98 -3.93 -5.84
C LEU A 437 22.60 -4.07 -5.19
N GLY A 438 21.77 -5.05 -5.59
CA GLY A 438 20.52 -5.39 -4.93
C GLY A 438 19.25 -4.82 -5.58
N ALA A 439 19.29 -4.40 -6.85
CA ALA A 439 18.12 -3.87 -7.56
C ALA A 439 16.91 -4.81 -7.53
N LEU A 440 17.10 -6.13 -7.50
CA LEU A 440 16.02 -7.13 -7.45
C LEU A 440 15.18 -7.08 -6.16
N GLU A 441 15.70 -6.55 -5.07
CA GLU A 441 14.93 -6.38 -3.83
C GLU A 441 13.94 -5.21 -3.90
N LEU A 442 14.12 -4.28 -4.83
CA LEU A 442 13.45 -2.99 -4.85
C LEU A 442 12.22 -2.95 -5.74
N ASP A 443 11.35 -2.01 -5.40
CA ASP A 443 10.25 -1.50 -6.20
C ASP A 443 10.34 0.02 -6.30
N GLU A 444 9.57 0.63 -7.19
CA GLU A 444 9.57 2.07 -7.39
C GLU A 444 9.33 2.85 -6.09
N GLU A 445 8.45 2.34 -5.22
CA GLU A 445 8.14 2.98 -3.94
C GLU A 445 9.34 3.03 -2.98
N ASP A 446 10.25 2.04 -3.02
CA ASP A 446 11.43 1.99 -2.17
C ASP A 446 12.44 3.11 -2.50
N LEU A 447 12.45 3.59 -3.76
CA LEU A 447 13.29 4.68 -4.22
C LEU A 447 12.61 6.06 -4.20
N ALA A 448 11.36 6.17 -3.79
CA ALA A 448 10.61 7.42 -3.79
C ALA A 448 11.25 8.51 -2.90
N LEU A 449 11.78 8.13 -1.72
CA LEU A 449 12.55 9.06 -0.90
C LEU A 449 13.87 9.48 -1.57
N CYS A 450 14.51 8.60 -2.32
CA CYS A 450 15.72 8.95 -3.08
C CYS A 450 15.40 10.02 -4.13
N THR A 451 14.29 9.87 -4.87
CA THR A 451 13.77 10.88 -5.80
C THR A 451 13.49 12.20 -5.08
N PHE A 452 12.82 12.15 -3.92
CA PHE A 452 12.49 13.35 -3.14
C PHE A 452 13.73 14.11 -2.64
N VAL A 453 14.73 13.42 -2.12
CA VAL A 453 15.96 14.06 -1.58
C VAL A 453 17.01 14.38 -2.66
N CYS A 454 16.79 13.98 -3.90
CA CYS A 454 17.74 14.11 -4.98
C CYS A 454 17.98 15.58 -5.37
N PRO A 455 19.22 16.10 -5.24
CA PRO A 455 19.53 17.46 -5.70
C PRO A 455 19.41 17.60 -7.23
N GLY A 456 19.65 16.51 -7.97
CA GLY A 456 19.60 16.45 -9.44
C GLY A 456 18.21 16.27 -10.03
N LYS A 457 17.18 16.00 -9.19
CA LYS A 457 15.79 15.82 -9.61
C LYS A 457 15.54 14.61 -10.53
N TYR A 458 16.28 13.52 -10.30
CA TYR A 458 16.07 12.26 -11.01
C TYR A 458 14.83 11.52 -10.50
N GLU A 459 14.12 10.87 -11.42
CA GLU A 459 12.99 9.99 -11.16
C GLU A 459 13.49 8.52 -11.10
N TYR A 460 14.00 8.12 -9.94
CA TYR A 460 14.65 6.81 -9.78
C TYR A 460 13.70 5.63 -9.89
N GLY A 461 12.43 5.80 -9.54
CA GLY A 461 11.43 4.75 -9.70
C GLY A 461 11.28 4.30 -11.16
N LEU A 462 11.21 5.24 -12.10
CA LEU A 462 11.12 4.94 -13.54
C LEU A 462 12.40 4.23 -14.04
N LEU A 463 13.57 4.71 -13.63
CA LEU A 463 14.86 4.10 -13.99
C LEU A 463 14.98 2.67 -13.45
N LEU A 464 14.53 2.44 -12.22
CA LEU A 464 14.48 1.11 -11.63
C LEU A 464 13.56 0.19 -12.44
N ARG A 465 12.36 0.65 -12.81
CA ARG A 465 11.43 -0.16 -13.62
C ARG A 465 12.01 -0.55 -14.97
N GLU A 466 12.67 0.38 -15.66
CA GLU A 466 13.36 0.12 -16.92
C GLU A 466 14.47 -0.93 -16.74
N CYS A 467 15.25 -0.82 -15.68
CA CYS A 467 16.31 -1.77 -15.31
C CYS A 467 15.71 -3.17 -15.03
N LEU A 468 14.70 -3.27 -14.15
CA LEU A 468 14.04 -4.54 -13.81
C LEU A 468 13.38 -5.21 -15.03
N ASP A 469 12.73 -4.42 -15.90
CA ASP A 469 12.15 -4.90 -17.14
C ASP A 469 13.20 -5.45 -18.11
N THR A 470 14.39 -4.88 -18.12
CA THR A 470 15.52 -5.33 -18.95
C THR A 470 16.10 -6.61 -18.39
N ILE A 471 16.40 -6.66 -17.09
CA ILE A 471 16.90 -7.87 -16.41
C ILE A 471 15.96 -9.05 -16.64
N GLU A 472 14.65 -8.85 -16.50
CA GLU A 472 13.67 -9.94 -16.71
C GLU A 472 13.61 -10.46 -18.15
N LYS A 473 13.93 -9.62 -19.15
CA LYS A 473 13.89 -10.01 -20.56
C LYS A 473 15.21 -10.66 -21.02
N GLU A 474 16.31 -10.30 -20.44
CA GLU A 474 17.65 -10.68 -20.87
C GLU A 474 18.27 -11.78 -19.98
N GLY A 475 17.84 -11.89 -18.75
CA GLY A 475 18.32 -12.82 -17.72
C GLY A 475 17.44 -13.98 -17.45
#